data_8ae8b0ef8d3d8c5ed3de1f028e8c976d
#
_entry.id   8ae8b0ef8d3d8c5ed3de1f028e8c976d
#
_cell.length_a   1.000
_cell.length_b   1.000
_cell.length_c   1.000
_cell.angle_alpha   90.00
_cell.angle_beta   90.00
_cell.angle_gamma   90.00
#
_symmetry.space_group_name_H-M   'P 1'
#
loop_
_entity.id
_entity.type
_entity.pdbx_description
1 polymer ?
#
loop_
_entity_poly.entity_id
_entity_poly.type
_entity_poly.pdbx_seq_one_letter_code
_entity_poly.pdbx_strand_id
1 'polypeptide(L)'
;MFEIFGLPSQALFGQLLLGLINGSFYALLSLGLAVIFGMLNIINFSHGAQYMMGAFAAYLLLQHVGIGYWASLVVAPIVVGATGILIERLFLQHLRQLDPLYGLLLTFGLALIIEGLFRNTYGSSGLPYQVPATLQGGRNLGFMFLPNYRAWVIVFSLAVCFATWFAIERTRLGSYLRAATENPVLVRAFGINVPRMVTLTYGFGVGLAALAGVMAAPIYNVSPQMGSDLIIVVFAVVVIGGMGSIMGAIVTGFALGLVEGLTKVFFPEASNTVIFVIMAIVLLIRPAGLFGRAA
;
A
#
# COMPACT_ATOMS: atom_id res chain seq x y z
N MET A 1 38.33 2.70 -0.30
CA MET A 1 36.91 2.53 -0.60
C MET A 1 36.71 1.04 -0.77
N PHE A 2 35.87 0.41 0.04
CA PHE A 2 35.67 -1.06 -0.08
C PHE A 2 34.79 -1.32 -1.31
N GLU A 3 35.27 -2.21 -2.18
CA GLU A 3 34.49 -2.69 -3.34
C GLU A 3 33.86 -4.04 -3.01
N ILE A 4 32.59 -4.20 -3.33
CA ILE A 4 31.83 -5.44 -3.21
C ILE A 4 31.38 -5.79 -4.62
N PHE A 5 31.81 -6.93 -5.15
CA PHE A 5 31.54 -7.34 -6.55
C PHE A 5 32.01 -6.34 -7.60
N GLY A 6 33.14 -5.61 -7.37
CA GLY A 6 33.64 -4.58 -8.29
C GLY A 6 32.84 -3.26 -8.27
N LEU A 7 31.93 -3.07 -7.31
CA LEU A 7 31.13 -1.88 -7.15
C LEU A 7 31.47 -1.13 -5.85
N PRO A 8 31.40 0.21 -5.83
CA PRO A 8 31.57 0.97 -4.60
C PRO A 8 30.52 0.55 -3.58
N SER A 9 30.94 0.18 -2.37
CA SER A 9 30.03 -0.21 -1.28
C SER A 9 28.93 0.82 -1.02
N GLN A 10 29.25 2.11 -1.19
CA GLN A 10 28.29 3.21 -1.03
C GLN A 10 27.13 3.13 -2.03
N ALA A 11 27.38 2.75 -3.28
CA ALA A 11 26.34 2.61 -4.30
C ALA A 11 25.42 1.43 -3.97
N LEU A 12 25.99 0.29 -3.56
CA LEU A 12 25.22 -0.89 -3.17
C LEU A 12 24.31 -0.60 -1.97
N PHE A 13 24.88 -0.10 -0.87
CA PHE A 13 24.09 0.20 0.34
C PHE A 13 23.08 1.34 0.11
N GLY A 14 23.43 2.33 -0.73
CA GLY A 14 22.51 3.40 -1.12
C GLY A 14 21.28 2.87 -1.85
N GLN A 15 21.46 1.98 -2.83
CA GLN A 15 20.36 1.38 -3.57
C GLN A 15 19.55 0.37 -2.73
N LEU A 16 20.20 -0.38 -1.84
CA LEU A 16 19.48 -1.24 -0.87
C LEU A 16 18.58 -0.41 0.05
N LEU A 17 19.06 0.74 0.52
CA LEU A 17 18.23 1.64 1.33
C LEU A 17 17.06 2.19 0.53
N LEU A 18 17.27 2.65 -0.70
CA LEU A 18 16.19 3.10 -1.58
C LEU A 18 15.20 1.96 -1.85
N GLY A 19 15.69 0.76 -2.09
CA GLY A 19 14.86 -0.44 -2.23
C GLY A 19 14.04 -0.74 -0.98
N LEU A 20 14.61 -0.58 0.21
CA LEU A 20 13.89 -0.77 1.47
C LEU A 20 12.79 0.29 1.69
N ILE A 21 13.03 1.53 1.25
CA ILE A 21 12.02 2.60 1.29
C ILE A 21 10.88 2.30 0.32
N ASN A 22 11.17 1.94 -0.94
CA ASN A 22 10.16 1.52 -1.90
C ASN A 22 9.39 0.30 -1.37
N GLY A 23 10.10 -0.68 -0.81
CA GLY A 23 9.52 -1.85 -0.16
C GLY A 23 8.59 -1.51 1.00
N SER A 24 8.86 -0.43 1.74
CA SER A 24 7.96 0.06 2.79
C SER A 24 6.62 0.52 2.23
N PHE A 25 6.61 1.24 1.12
CA PHE A 25 5.38 1.65 0.43
C PHE A 25 4.67 0.46 -0.21
N TYR A 26 5.42 -0.44 -0.85
CA TYR A 26 4.87 -1.67 -1.42
C TYR A 26 4.20 -2.53 -0.35
N ALA A 27 4.85 -2.72 0.81
CA ALA A 27 4.30 -3.49 1.91
C ALA A 27 3.03 -2.86 2.49
N LEU A 28 3.01 -1.55 2.77
CA LEU A 28 1.84 -0.86 3.32
C LEU A 28 0.64 -0.88 2.38
N LEU A 29 0.87 -0.56 1.10
CA LEU A 29 -0.18 -0.55 0.08
C LEU A 29 -0.71 -1.97 -0.16
N SER A 30 0.20 -2.93 -0.34
CA SER A 30 -0.17 -4.33 -0.55
C SER A 30 -0.89 -4.93 0.65
N LEU A 31 -0.51 -4.55 1.87
CA LEU A 31 -1.18 -4.95 3.08
C LEU A 31 -2.64 -4.48 3.10
N GLY A 32 -2.89 -3.19 2.80
CA GLY A 32 -4.24 -2.64 2.69
C GLY A 32 -5.07 -3.38 1.63
N LEU A 33 -4.48 -3.63 0.46
CA LEU A 33 -5.13 -4.36 -0.62
C LEU A 33 -5.38 -5.83 -0.27
N ALA A 34 -4.44 -6.51 0.42
CA ALA A 34 -4.60 -7.89 0.87
C ALA A 34 -5.72 -8.03 1.91
N VAL A 35 -5.86 -7.06 2.82
CA VAL A 35 -6.97 -6.99 3.79
C VAL A 35 -8.31 -6.85 3.09
N ILE A 36 -8.41 -5.98 2.08
CA ILE A 36 -9.63 -5.78 1.28
C ILE A 36 -9.95 -7.05 0.50
N PHE A 37 -8.98 -7.59 -0.24
CA PHE A 37 -9.17 -8.77 -1.08
C PHE A 37 -9.57 -10.00 -0.25
N GLY A 38 -8.93 -10.21 0.90
CA GLY A 38 -9.23 -11.32 1.80
C GLY A 38 -10.68 -11.37 2.31
N MET A 39 -11.42 -10.24 2.21
CA MET A 39 -12.83 -10.16 2.65
C MET A 39 -13.84 -10.07 1.51
N LEU A 40 -13.46 -9.44 0.41
CA LEU A 40 -14.40 -9.10 -0.66
C LEU A 40 -14.20 -9.95 -1.92
N ASN A 41 -13.05 -10.62 -2.05
CA ASN A 41 -12.62 -11.29 -3.30
C ASN A 41 -12.71 -10.39 -4.54
N ILE A 42 -12.65 -9.06 -4.35
CA ILE A 42 -12.69 -8.06 -5.42
C ILE A 42 -11.32 -7.38 -5.48
N ILE A 43 -10.76 -7.31 -6.69
CA ILE A 43 -9.55 -6.55 -6.96
C ILE A 43 -9.91 -5.07 -6.97
N ASN A 44 -9.35 -4.29 -6.04
CA ASN A 44 -9.64 -2.88 -5.91
C ASN A 44 -8.58 -2.02 -6.61
N PHE A 45 -8.81 -1.67 -7.87
CA PHE A 45 -7.91 -0.75 -8.59
C PHE A 45 -7.98 0.70 -8.08
N SER A 46 -9.08 1.11 -7.43
CA SER A 46 -9.15 2.45 -6.82
C SER A 46 -8.22 2.64 -5.62
N HIS A 47 -7.55 1.56 -5.17
CA HIS A 47 -6.61 1.60 -4.04
C HIS A 47 -5.43 2.55 -4.29
N GLY A 48 -4.92 2.61 -5.53
CA GLY A 48 -3.91 3.61 -5.93
C GLY A 48 -4.43 5.05 -5.84
N ALA A 49 -5.65 5.29 -6.32
CA ALA A 49 -6.28 6.60 -6.18
C ALA A 49 -6.50 6.98 -4.70
N GLN A 50 -6.83 6.02 -3.83
CA GLN A 50 -6.98 6.23 -2.38
C GLN A 50 -5.64 6.55 -1.69
N TYR A 51 -4.54 5.96 -2.15
CA TYR A 51 -3.19 6.35 -1.75
C TYR A 51 -2.88 7.80 -2.15
N MET A 52 -3.14 8.18 -3.38
CA MET A 52 -3.03 9.56 -3.86
C MET A 52 -3.89 10.51 -3.01
N MET A 53 -5.16 10.15 -2.74
CA MET A 53 -6.04 10.93 -1.88
C MET A 53 -5.45 11.15 -0.48
N GLY A 54 -4.74 10.18 0.08
CA GLY A 54 -4.03 10.31 1.35
C GLY A 54 -2.95 11.40 1.32
N ALA A 55 -2.15 11.43 0.27
CA ALA A 55 -1.12 12.45 0.06
C ALA A 55 -1.76 13.85 -0.12
N PHE A 56 -2.79 13.95 -0.97
CA PHE A 56 -3.53 15.20 -1.14
C PHE A 56 -4.25 15.64 0.14
N ALA A 57 -4.83 14.73 0.91
CA ALA A 57 -5.45 15.06 2.19
C ALA A 57 -4.43 15.70 3.15
N ALA A 58 -3.21 15.13 3.26
CA ALA A 58 -2.15 15.74 4.07
C ALA A 58 -1.76 17.13 3.56
N TYR A 59 -1.63 17.29 2.24
CA TYR A 59 -1.32 18.58 1.62
C TYR A 59 -2.40 19.62 1.91
N LEU A 60 -3.66 19.26 1.70
CA LEU A 60 -4.80 20.17 1.90
C LEU A 60 -5.01 20.53 3.38
N LEU A 61 -4.83 19.57 4.29
CA LEU A 61 -4.86 19.80 5.73
C LEU A 61 -3.79 20.82 6.17
N LEU A 62 -2.59 20.73 5.60
CA LEU A 62 -1.52 21.68 5.88
C LEU A 62 -1.82 23.07 5.30
N GLN A 63 -2.25 23.15 4.03
CA GLN A 63 -2.42 24.43 3.33
C GLN A 63 -3.65 25.23 3.78
N HIS A 64 -4.76 24.56 4.09
CA HIS A 64 -6.04 25.23 4.37
C HIS A 64 -6.40 25.24 5.86
N VAL A 65 -5.93 24.24 6.62
CA VAL A 65 -6.31 24.09 8.03
C VAL A 65 -5.13 24.29 8.97
N GLY A 66 -3.88 24.30 8.46
CA GLY A 66 -2.67 24.42 9.25
C GLY A 66 -2.33 23.15 10.03
N ILE A 67 -2.94 22.02 9.70
CA ILE A 67 -2.67 20.72 10.34
C ILE A 67 -1.38 20.15 9.77
N GLY A 68 -0.36 20.02 10.62
CA GLY A 68 0.96 19.51 10.25
C GLY A 68 1.00 18.00 10.02
N TYR A 69 2.16 17.52 9.58
CA TYR A 69 2.42 16.13 9.20
C TYR A 69 1.96 15.09 10.25
N TRP A 70 2.31 15.29 11.53
CA TRP A 70 2.01 14.32 12.59
C TRP A 70 0.51 14.08 12.79
N ALA A 71 -0.28 15.13 12.77
CA ALA A 71 -1.72 15.00 12.87
C ALA A 71 -2.34 14.46 11.57
N SER A 72 -1.74 14.78 10.41
CA SER A 72 -2.18 14.26 9.11
C SER A 72 -2.00 12.74 9.01
N LEU A 73 -1.02 12.12 9.71
CA LEU A 73 -0.88 10.66 9.81
C LEU A 73 -2.10 9.95 10.42
N VAL A 74 -2.93 10.68 11.17
CA VAL A 74 -4.17 10.14 11.77
C VAL A 74 -5.39 10.64 11.02
N VAL A 75 -5.48 11.94 10.77
CA VAL A 75 -6.67 12.56 10.19
C VAL A 75 -6.90 12.13 8.73
N ALA A 76 -5.85 12.13 7.91
CA ALA A 76 -5.98 11.78 6.49
C ALA A 76 -6.43 10.32 6.28
N PRO A 77 -5.86 9.28 6.95
CA PRO A 77 -6.38 7.92 6.87
C PRO A 77 -7.84 7.77 7.30
N ILE A 78 -8.28 8.52 8.32
CA ILE A 78 -9.68 8.48 8.78
C ILE A 78 -10.60 9.09 7.72
N VAL A 79 -10.25 10.26 7.19
CA VAL A 79 -11.06 10.96 6.17
C VAL A 79 -11.15 10.11 4.90
N VAL A 80 -10.01 9.64 4.37
CA VAL A 80 -9.98 8.83 3.15
C VAL A 80 -10.58 7.44 3.40
N GLY A 81 -10.37 6.85 4.58
CA GLY A 81 -11.04 5.61 4.99
C GLY A 81 -12.56 5.75 5.02
N ALA A 82 -13.08 6.91 5.47
CA ALA A 82 -14.52 7.21 5.42
C ALA A 82 -15.05 7.32 3.98
N THR A 83 -14.29 7.92 3.04
CA THR A 83 -14.67 7.89 1.62
C THR A 83 -14.66 6.45 1.07
N GLY A 84 -13.72 5.61 1.51
CA GLY A 84 -13.72 4.17 1.20
C GLY A 84 -15.00 3.48 1.69
N ILE A 85 -15.40 3.71 2.94
CA ILE A 85 -16.67 3.19 3.48
C ILE A 85 -17.86 3.63 2.62
N LEU A 86 -17.86 4.88 2.17
CA LEU A 86 -18.91 5.41 1.31
C LEU A 86 -18.95 4.72 -0.05
N ILE A 87 -17.79 4.53 -0.69
CA ILE A 87 -17.65 3.80 -1.96
C ILE A 87 -18.14 2.35 -1.80
N GLU A 88 -17.77 1.68 -0.72
CA GLU A 88 -18.20 0.31 -0.46
C GLU A 88 -19.72 0.24 -0.32
N ARG A 89 -20.33 1.12 0.46
CA ARG A 89 -21.78 1.13 0.70
C ARG A 89 -22.59 1.53 -0.51
N LEU A 90 -22.14 2.50 -1.30
CA LEU A 90 -22.90 2.99 -2.44
C LEU A 90 -22.77 2.09 -3.66
N PHE A 91 -21.61 1.46 -3.84
CA PHE A 91 -21.29 0.74 -5.08
C PHE A 91 -20.93 -0.73 -4.85
N LEU A 92 -19.87 -1.03 -4.11
CA LEU A 92 -19.28 -2.37 -4.05
C LEU A 92 -20.20 -3.40 -3.40
N GLN A 93 -20.96 -3.03 -2.37
CA GLN A 93 -21.88 -3.94 -1.71
C GLN A 93 -22.92 -4.55 -2.68
N HIS A 94 -23.32 -3.83 -3.73
CA HIS A 94 -24.29 -4.27 -4.71
C HIS A 94 -23.70 -5.25 -5.74
N LEU A 95 -22.36 -5.25 -5.89
CA LEU A 95 -21.66 -6.09 -6.85
C LEU A 95 -21.16 -7.41 -6.25
N ARG A 96 -21.30 -7.63 -4.94
CA ARG A 96 -20.75 -8.81 -4.24
C ARG A 96 -21.30 -10.15 -4.74
N GLN A 97 -22.50 -10.16 -5.31
CA GLN A 97 -23.14 -11.36 -5.83
C GLN A 97 -22.98 -11.52 -7.35
N LEU A 98 -22.35 -10.55 -8.00
CA LEU A 98 -22.07 -10.55 -9.43
C LEU A 98 -20.66 -11.09 -9.70
N ASP A 99 -20.35 -11.30 -10.98
CA ASP A 99 -19.00 -11.69 -11.39
C ASP A 99 -17.96 -10.67 -10.87
N PRO A 100 -16.82 -11.11 -10.30
CA PRO A 100 -15.76 -10.25 -9.81
C PRO A 100 -15.24 -9.21 -10.80
N LEU A 101 -15.39 -9.44 -12.11
CA LEU A 101 -15.05 -8.50 -13.17
C LEU A 101 -15.82 -7.19 -13.06
N TYR A 102 -17.07 -7.19 -12.62
CA TYR A 102 -17.84 -5.95 -12.43
C TYR A 102 -17.23 -5.08 -11.33
N GLY A 103 -16.77 -5.70 -10.24
CA GLY A 103 -16.05 -4.98 -9.18
C GLY A 103 -14.73 -4.39 -9.66
N LEU A 104 -13.98 -5.14 -10.47
CA LEU A 104 -12.73 -4.68 -11.08
C LEU A 104 -12.98 -3.47 -11.99
N LEU A 105 -13.94 -3.56 -12.91
CA LEU A 105 -14.29 -2.48 -13.84
C LEU A 105 -14.78 -1.23 -13.10
N LEU A 106 -15.62 -1.40 -12.09
CA LEU A 106 -16.09 -0.28 -11.26
C LEU A 106 -14.93 0.42 -10.55
N THR A 107 -14.07 -0.34 -9.87
CA THR A 107 -12.94 0.25 -9.12
C THR A 107 -11.91 0.91 -10.03
N PHE A 108 -11.71 0.36 -11.24
CA PHE A 108 -10.88 1.00 -12.27
C PHE A 108 -11.50 2.32 -12.76
N GLY A 109 -12.81 2.31 -13.07
CA GLY A 109 -13.52 3.53 -13.45
C GLY A 109 -13.50 4.61 -12.36
N LEU A 110 -13.69 4.20 -11.09
CA LEU A 110 -13.57 5.11 -9.95
C LEU A 110 -12.16 5.68 -9.81
N ALA A 111 -11.11 4.88 -10.03
CA ALA A 111 -9.73 5.35 -10.01
C ALA A 111 -9.51 6.48 -11.04
N LEU A 112 -9.98 6.27 -12.28
CA LEU A 112 -9.84 7.27 -13.36
C LEU A 112 -10.63 8.54 -13.05
N ILE A 113 -11.85 8.42 -12.51
CA ILE A 113 -12.67 9.57 -12.12
C ILE A 113 -11.97 10.37 -11.01
N ILE A 114 -11.51 9.71 -9.95
CA ILE A 114 -10.84 10.37 -8.83
C ILE A 114 -9.55 11.04 -9.33
N GLU A 115 -8.69 10.33 -10.07
CA GLU A 115 -7.46 10.89 -10.64
C GLU A 115 -7.76 12.09 -11.55
N GLY A 116 -8.77 11.98 -12.41
CA GLY A 116 -9.20 13.05 -13.32
C GLY A 116 -9.69 14.30 -12.57
N LEU A 117 -10.45 14.13 -11.51
CA LEU A 117 -10.92 15.24 -10.66
C LEU A 117 -9.75 15.99 -10.01
N PHE A 118 -8.79 15.26 -9.42
CA PHE A 118 -7.61 15.87 -8.80
C PHE A 118 -6.71 16.53 -9.85
N ARG A 119 -6.54 15.92 -11.02
CA ARG A 119 -5.76 16.49 -12.13
C ARG A 119 -6.38 17.79 -12.66
N ASN A 120 -7.69 17.83 -12.80
CA ASN A 120 -8.39 19.02 -13.26
C ASN A 120 -8.32 20.17 -12.25
N THR A 121 -8.28 19.85 -10.95
CA THR A 121 -8.30 20.86 -9.87
C THR A 121 -6.89 21.35 -9.54
N TYR A 122 -5.89 20.46 -9.50
CA TYR A 122 -4.52 20.76 -9.02
C TYR A 122 -3.45 20.71 -10.12
N GLY A 123 -3.83 20.36 -11.34
CA GLY A 123 -2.91 20.18 -12.46
C GLY A 123 -2.19 18.82 -12.40
N SER A 124 -1.27 18.63 -13.35
CA SER A 124 -0.45 17.41 -13.46
C SER A 124 0.94 17.51 -12.82
N SER A 125 1.38 18.73 -12.49
CA SER A 125 2.67 18.96 -11.81
C SER A 125 2.58 18.58 -10.33
N GLY A 126 3.64 17.93 -9.81
CA GLY A 126 3.68 17.55 -8.40
C GLY A 126 3.73 18.78 -7.47
N LEU A 127 2.93 18.74 -6.40
CA LEU A 127 2.90 19.76 -5.35
C LEU A 127 3.91 19.40 -4.26
N PRO A 128 4.81 20.31 -3.87
CA PRO A 128 5.83 20.01 -2.87
C PRO A 128 5.21 19.92 -1.47
N TYR A 129 5.56 18.87 -0.75
CA TYR A 129 5.22 18.71 0.66
C TYR A 129 6.51 18.61 1.48
N GLN A 130 6.69 19.48 2.46
CA GLN A 130 7.95 19.55 3.20
C GLN A 130 8.08 18.48 4.26
N VAL A 131 9.31 17.95 4.40
CA VAL A 131 9.66 17.08 5.52
C VAL A 131 9.47 17.83 6.84
N PRO A 132 8.77 17.23 7.84
CA PRO A 132 8.58 17.90 9.14
C PRO A 132 9.91 18.25 9.80
N ALA A 133 9.99 19.39 10.48
CA ALA A 133 11.22 19.92 11.06
C ALA A 133 11.93 18.93 12.00
N THR A 134 11.15 18.10 12.71
CA THR A 134 11.67 17.07 13.63
C THR A 134 12.40 15.92 12.94
N LEU A 135 12.17 15.71 11.64
CA LEU A 135 12.75 14.64 10.82
C LEU A 135 13.67 15.17 9.73
N GLN A 136 13.97 16.47 9.74
CA GLN A 136 14.95 17.06 8.83
C GLN A 136 16.37 16.60 9.18
N GLY A 137 17.29 16.74 8.20
CA GLY A 137 18.67 16.30 8.32
C GLY A 137 18.84 14.80 8.14
N GLY A 138 19.99 14.29 8.60
CA GLY A 138 20.33 12.88 8.46
C GLY A 138 21.60 12.55 9.24
N ARG A 139 21.94 11.26 9.25
CA ARG A 139 23.12 10.71 9.91
C ARG A 139 24.08 10.17 8.88
N ASN A 140 25.36 10.50 9.02
CA ASN A 140 26.42 9.86 8.25
C ASN A 140 26.80 8.55 8.93
N LEU A 141 26.55 7.42 8.26
CA LEU A 141 26.88 6.08 8.73
C LEU A 141 28.30 5.64 8.34
N GLY A 142 29.11 6.56 7.80
CA GLY A 142 30.45 6.27 7.30
C GLY A 142 30.45 5.71 5.86
N PHE A 143 29.62 4.74 5.58
CA PHE A 143 29.45 4.17 4.24
C PHE A 143 28.31 4.80 3.43
N MET A 144 27.39 5.54 4.07
CA MET A 144 26.30 6.25 3.41
C MET A 144 25.69 7.33 4.30
N PHE A 145 25.02 8.30 3.66
CA PHE A 145 24.18 9.29 4.34
C PHE A 145 22.75 8.79 4.41
N LEU A 146 22.20 8.68 5.63
CA LEU A 146 20.83 8.25 5.90
C LEU A 146 19.97 9.46 6.32
N PRO A 147 19.05 9.95 5.46
CA PRO A 147 18.08 10.97 5.87
C PRO A 147 17.17 10.47 6.99
N ASN A 148 16.96 11.28 8.03
CA ASN A 148 16.14 10.90 9.18
C ASN A 148 14.71 10.53 8.78
N TYR A 149 14.13 11.27 7.83
CA TYR A 149 12.78 10.98 7.33
C TYR A 149 12.67 9.59 6.68
N ARG A 150 13.67 9.18 5.90
CA ARG A 150 13.68 7.87 5.26
C ARG A 150 13.80 6.73 6.27
N ALA A 151 14.62 6.92 7.31
CA ALA A 151 14.70 5.98 8.43
C ALA A 151 13.35 5.88 9.17
N TRP A 152 12.70 7.01 9.40
CA TRP A 152 11.36 7.07 9.99
C TRP A 152 10.33 6.29 9.18
N VAL A 153 10.30 6.47 7.85
CA VAL A 153 9.37 5.75 6.96
C VAL A 153 9.53 4.25 7.10
N ILE A 154 10.76 3.74 7.10
CA ILE A 154 11.03 2.30 7.24
C ILE A 154 10.52 1.78 8.60
N VAL A 155 10.91 2.44 9.68
CA VAL A 155 10.54 1.99 11.05
C VAL A 155 9.03 2.07 11.26
N PHE A 156 8.41 3.16 10.83
CA PHE A 156 6.97 3.35 11.01
C PHE A 156 6.16 2.39 10.14
N SER A 157 6.57 2.13 8.90
CA SER A 157 5.90 1.14 8.04
C SER A 157 5.98 -0.26 8.62
N LEU A 158 7.14 -0.67 9.16
CA LEU A 158 7.29 -1.95 9.85
C LEU A 158 6.39 -2.03 11.09
N ALA A 159 6.30 -0.95 11.87
CA ALA A 159 5.42 -0.92 13.04
C ALA A 159 3.94 -1.05 12.65
N VAL A 160 3.49 -0.35 11.62
CA VAL A 160 2.10 -0.44 11.10
C VAL A 160 1.83 -1.83 10.52
N CYS A 161 2.76 -2.39 9.74
CA CYS A 161 2.65 -3.75 9.21
C CYS A 161 2.53 -4.77 10.33
N PHE A 162 3.38 -4.69 11.36
CA PHE A 162 3.34 -5.58 12.50
C PHE A 162 2.04 -5.42 13.31
N ALA A 163 1.62 -4.20 13.58
CA ALA A 163 0.38 -3.92 14.30
C ALA A 163 -0.85 -4.47 13.55
N THR A 164 -0.92 -4.29 12.23
CA THR A 164 -1.99 -4.81 11.39
C THR A 164 -1.97 -6.35 11.36
N TRP A 165 -0.79 -6.94 11.14
CA TRP A 165 -0.63 -8.39 11.21
C TRP A 165 -1.08 -8.95 12.56
N PHE A 166 -0.63 -8.35 13.67
CA PHE A 166 -1.03 -8.77 15.01
C PHE A 166 -2.54 -8.65 15.23
N ALA A 167 -3.13 -7.52 14.80
CA ALA A 167 -4.58 -7.29 14.94
C ALA A 167 -5.40 -8.34 14.18
N ILE A 168 -4.97 -8.77 12.99
CA ILE A 168 -5.73 -9.70 12.16
C ILE A 168 -5.38 -11.16 12.46
N GLU A 169 -4.10 -11.50 12.68
CA GLU A 169 -3.70 -12.90 12.90
C GLU A 169 -3.84 -13.36 14.34
N ARG A 170 -3.75 -12.46 15.32
CA ARG A 170 -3.65 -12.80 16.73
C ARG A 170 -4.86 -12.35 17.58
N THR A 171 -5.86 -11.68 16.98
CA THR A 171 -7.05 -11.24 17.74
C THR A 171 -8.34 -11.91 17.26
N ARG A 172 -9.40 -11.76 18.05
CA ARG A 172 -10.75 -12.27 17.72
C ARG A 172 -11.31 -11.64 16.45
N LEU A 173 -10.90 -10.39 16.13
CA LEU A 173 -11.32 -9.70 14.93
C LEU A 173 -10.95 -10.50 13.67
N GLY A 174 -9.71 -10.95 13.56
CA GLY A 174 -9.29 -11.76 12.44
C GLY A 174 -9.98 -13.13 12.35
N SER A 175 -10.29 -13.75 13.51
CA SER A 175 -11.06 -15.01 13.50
C SER A 175 -12.46 -14.80 12.92
N TYR A 176 -13.13 -13.69 13.30
CA TYR A 176 -14.45 -13.34 12.75
C TYR A 176 -14.37 -13.00 11.25
N LEU A 177 -13.30 -12.32 10.82
CA LEU A 177 -13.07 -12.00 9.42
C LEU A 177 -12.94 -13.29 8.59
N ARG A 178 -12.09 -14.23 9.01
CA ARG A 178 -11.92 -15.53 8.33
C ARG A 178 -13.19 -16.36 8.31
N ALA A 179 -13.89 -16.46 9.43
CA ALA A 179 -15.15 -17.17 9.48
C ALA A 179 -16.23 -16.58 8.55
N ALA A 180 -16.26 -15.24 8.44
CA ALA A 180 -17.23 -14.55 7.58
C ALA A 180 -16.93 -14.70 6.08
N THR A 181 -15.68 -14.95 5.70
CA THR A 181 -15.33 -15.27 4.30
C THR A 181 -15.71 -16.71 3.93
N GLU A 182 -15.61 -17.66 4.87
CA GLU A 182 -15.97 -19.05 4.65
C GLU A 182 -17.49 -19.27 4.66
N ASN A 183 -18.18 -18.78 5.68
CA ASN A 183 -19.63 -18.94 5.80
C ASN A 183 -20.31 -17.72 6.45
N PRO A 184 -20.65 -16.69 5.64
CA PRO A 184 -21.27 -15.47 6.15
C PRO A 184 -22.66 -15.70 6.78
N VAL A 185 -23.39 -16.74 6.37
CA VAL A 185 -24.72 -17.05 6.89
C VAL A 185 -24.60 -17.60 8.31
N LEU A 186 -23.69 -18.53 8.54
CA LEU A 186 -23.44 -19.10 9.86
C LEU A 186 -22.97 -18.04 10.85
N VAL A 187 -22.04 -17.16 10.42
CA VAL A 187 -21.52 -16.08 11.28
C VAL A 187 -22.63 -15.09 11.69
N ARG A 188 -23.57 -14.81 10.78
CA ARG A 188 -24.76 -13.99 11.11
C ARG A 188 -25.66 -14.68 12.14
N ALA A 189 -25.81 -15.99 12.08
CA ALA A 189 -26.61 -16.76 13.04
C ALA A 189 -26.04 -16.64 14.47
N PHE A 190 -24.73 -16.42 14.62
CA PHE A 190 -24.08 -16.11 15.90
C PHE A 190 -24.18 -14.62 16.32
N GLY A 191 -25.02 -13.83 15.66
CA GLY A 191 -25.27 -12.42 16.00
C GLY A 191 -24.22 -11.42 15.48
N ILE A 192 -23.26 -11.85 14.67
CA ILE A 192 -22.22 -10.98 14.12
C ILE A 192 -22.74 -10.27 12.85
N ASN A 193 -22.65 -8.94 12.83
CA ASN A 193 -23.07 -8.15 11.68
C ASN A 193 -21.98 -8.17 10.59
N VAL A 194 -22.01 -9.19 9.73
CA VAL A 194 -21.05 -9.38 8.63
C VAL A 194 -20.99 -8.18 7.66
N PRO A 195 -22.11 -7.56 7.21
CA PRO A 195 -22.04 -6.38 6.34
C PRO A 195 -21.26 -5.23 6.95
N ARG A 196 -21.50 -4.89 8.25
CA ARG A 196 -20.75 -3.82 8.93
C ARG A 196 -19.27 -4.16 9.04
N MET A 197 -18.96 -5.42 9.34
CA MET A 197 -17.58 -5.88 9.48
C MET A 197 -16.82 -5.73 8.14
N VAL A 198 -17.41 -6.13 7.04
CA VAL A 198 -16.82 -5.99 5.70
C VAL A 198 -16.61 -4.51 5.35
N THR A 199 -17.62 -3.66 5.57
CA THR A 199 -17.52 -2.22 5.30
C THR A 199 -16.40 -1.56 6.11
N LEU A 200 -16.28 -1.88 7.40
CA LEU A 200 -15.21 -1.33 8.25
C LEU A 200 -13.83 -1.85 7.84
N THR A 201 -13.73 -3.11 7.46
CA THR A 201 -12.47 -3.70 6.96
C THR A 201 -12.04 -3.05 5.64
N TYR A 202 -12.98 -2.78 4.75
CA TYR A 202 -12.69 -2.04 3.52
C TYR A 202 -12.18 -0.64 3.83
N GLY A 203 -12.88 0.11 4.69
CA GLY A 203 -12.44 1.44 5.13
C GLY A 203 -11.07 1.43 5.81
N PHE A 204 -10.77 0.40 6.61
CA PHE A 204 -9.46 0.23 7.23
C PHE A 204 -8.36 -0.02 6.18
N GLY A 205 -8.59 -0.90 5.20
CA GLY A 205 -7.63 -1.13 4.11
C GLY A 205 -7.37 0.13 3.29
N VAL A 206 -8.43 0.91 3.00
CA VAL A 206 -8.32 2.23 2.35
C VAL A 206 -7.55 3.22 3.23
N GLY A 207 -7.77 3.20 4.54
CA GLY A 207 -7.01 4.01 5.49
C GLY A 207 -5.51 3.69 5.47
N LEU A 208 -5.13 2.41 5.32
CA LEU A 208 -3.71 2.01 5.16
C LEU A 208 -3.10 2.56 3.87
N ALA A 209 -3.85 2.56 2.75
CA ALA A 209 -3.38 3.21 1.52
C ALA A 209 -3.18 4.71 1.72
N ALA A 210 -4.14 5.38 2.35
CA ALA A 210 -4.05 6.81 2.63
C ALA A 210 -2.86 7.13 3.55
N LEU A 211 -2.60 6.30 4.57
CA LEU A 211 -1.44 6.42 5.44
C LEU A 211 -0.13 6.35 4.67
N ALA A 212 -0.02 5.37 3.76
CA ALA A 212 1.13 5.28 2.86
C ALA A 212 1.27 6.54 1.99
N GLY A 213 0.16 7.12 1.52
CA GLY A 213 0.12 8.38 0.78
C GLY A 213 0.66 9.57 1.57
N VAL A 214 0.23 9.72 2.83
CA VAL A 214 0.77 10.77 3.73
C VAL A 214 2.28 10.63 3.90
N MET A 215 2.76 9.40 4.10
CA MET A 215 4.19 9.12 4.26
C MET A 215 4.99 9.35 2.97
N ALA A 216 4.36 9.18 1.82
CA ALA A 216 4.99 9.37 0.52
C ALA A 216 5.10 10.85 0.10
N ALA A 217 4.18 11.69 0.56
CA ALA A 217 4.09 13.09 0.18
C ALA A 217 5.41 13.87 0.29
N PRO A 218 6.21 13.75 1.39
CA PRO A 218 7.50 14.46 1.49
C PRO A 218 8.63 13.86 0.63
N ILE A 219 8.46 12.67 0.06
CA ILE A 219 9.49 11.99 -0.75
C ILE A 219 9.27 12.19 -2.25
N TYR A 220 8.00 12.02 -2.70
CA TYR A 220 7.68 11.92 -4.14
C TYR A 220 6.90 13.11 -4.68
N ASN A 221 6.66 14.15 -3.89
CA ASN A 221 5.69 15.22 -4.16
C ASN A 221 4.26 14.68 -4.35
N VAL A 222 3.28 15.53 -4.12
CA VAL A 222 1.87 15.14 -4.23
C VAL A 222 1.40 15.35 -5.66
N SER A 223 1.15 14.31 -6.40
CA SER A 223 0.69 14.38 -7.80
C SER A 223 -0.49 13.45 -8.06
N PRO A 224 -1.37 13.79 -9.04
CA PRO A 224 -2.50 12.93 -9.35
C PRO A 224 -2.12 11.54 -9.87
N GLN A 225 -0.96 11.42 -10.53
CA GLN A 225 -0.48 10.15 -11.11
C GLN A 225 0.18 9.21 -10.09
N MET A 226 0.55 9.70 -8.91
CA MET A 226 1.32 8.89 -7.94
C MET A 226 0.65 7.57 -7.55
N GLY A 227 -0.68 7.49 -7.67
CA GLY A 227 -1.44 6.27 -7.40
C GLY A 227 -1.41 5.28 -8.55
N SER A 228 -1.61 5.75 -9.77
CA SER A 228 -1.59 4.93 -10.99
C SER A 228 -0.20 4.35 -11.28
N ASP A 229 0.86 5.07 -10.93
CA ASP A 229 2.24 4.61 -11.09
C ASP A 229 2.57 3.38 -10.20
N LEU A 230 1.95 3.29 -9.02
CA LEU A 230 2.26 2.24 -8.05
C LEU A 230 1.28 1.06 -8.05
N ILE A 231 0.02 1.24 -8.45
CA ILE A 231 -1.02 0.23 -8.27
C ILE A 231 -0.68 -1.10 -8.95
N ILE A 232 -0.05 -1.07 -10.11
CA ILE A 232 0.31 -2.28 -10.87
C ILE A 232 1.40 -3.07 -10.13
N VAL A 233 2.39 -2.38 -9.57
CA VAL A 233 3.45 -3.00 -8.74
C VAL A 233 2.86 -3.58 -7.46
N VAL A 234 1.99 -2.83 -6.78
CA VAL A 234 1.30 -3.27 -5.56
C VAL A 234 0.45 -4.52 -5.83
N PHE A 235 -0.23 -4.56 -6.97
CA PHE A 235 -0.97 -5.74 -7.38
C PHE A 235 -0.05 -6.95 -7.60
N ALA A 236 1.10 -6.75 -8.27
CA ALA A 236 2.09 -7.82 -8.44
C ALA A 236 2.61 -8.33 -7.07
N VAL A 237 2.87 -7.45 -6.11
CA VAL A 237 3.26 -7.82 -4.74
C VAL A 237 2.21 -8.70 -4.07
N VAL A 238 0.92 -8.33 -4.15
CA VAL A 238 -0.18 -9.11 -3.55
C VAL A 238 -0.33 -10.47 -4.22
N VAL A 239 -0.19 -10.53 -5.54
CA VAL A 239 -0.26 -11.81 -6.29
C VAL A 239 0.91 -12.72 -5.94
N ILE A 240 2.14 -12.21 -5.92
CA ILE A 240 3.34 -12.97 -5.53
C ILE A 240 3.22 -13.43 -4.08
N GLY A 241 2.81 -12.52 -3.19
CA GLY A 241 2.63 -12.82 -1.76
C GLY A 241 1.53 -13.84 -1.48
N GLY A 242 0.56 -13.93 -2.38
CA GLY A 242 -0.68 -14.72 -2.25
C GLY A 242 -1.85 -13.83 -1.86
N MET A 243 -2.86 -13.79 -2.73
CA MET A 243 -4.04 -12.94 -2.58
C MET A 243 -4.75 -13.20 -1.23
N GLY A 244 -4.92 -12.13 -0.44
CA GLY A 244 -5.50 -12.20 0.91
C GLY A 244 -4.55 -12.63 2.03
N SER A 245 -3.27 -12.93 1.73
CA SER A 245 -2.26 -13.23 2.74
C SER A 245 -1.61 -11.96 3.27
N ILE A 246 -1.85 -11.63 4.52
CA ILE A 246 -1.29 -10.43 5.18
C ILE A 246 0.23 -10.55 5.31
N MET A 247 0.72 -11.69 5.82
CA MET A 247 2.16 -11.92 5.94
C MET A 247 2.82 -11.96 4.56
N GLY A 248 2.13 -12.56 3.57
CA GLY A 248 2.59 -12.58 2.19
C GLY A 248 2.78 -11.17 1.62
N ALA A 249 1.80 -10.29 1.78
CA ALA A 249 1.88 -8.90 1.31
C ALA A 249 3.05 -8.14 1.95
N ILE A 250 3.26 -8.29 3.27
CA ILE A 250 4.34 -7.61 4.00
C ILE A 250 5.70 -8.10 3.51
N VAL A 251 5.94 -9.42 3.58
CA VAL A 251 7.25 -10.01 3.25
C VAL A 251 7.60 -9.78 1.79
N THR A 252 6.64 -10.00 0.89
CA THR A 252 6.86 -9.80 -0.55
C THR A 252 7.09 -8.33 -0.89
N GLY A 253 6.36 -7.40 -0.25
CA GLY A 253 6.55 -5.96 -0.46
C GLY A 253 7.97 -5.51 -0.14
N PHE A 254 8.49 -5.85 1.03
CA PHE A 254 9.87 -5.53 1.41
C PHE A 254 10.90 -6.28 0.53
N ALA A 255 10.68 -7.56 0.26
CA ALA A 255 11.59 -8.36 -0.56
C ALA A 255 11.71 -7.82 -1.98
N LEU A 256 10.58 -7.49 -2.63
CA LEU A 256 10.59 -6.94 -3.98
C LEU A 256 11.18 -5.53 -4.06
N GLY A 257 10.97 -4.70 -3.03
CA GLY A 257 11.67 -3.43 -2.93
C GLY A 257 13.18 -3.58 -2.87
N LEU A 258 13.68 -4.55 -2.09
CA LEU A 258 15.12 -4.87 -2.04
C LEU A 258 15.64 -5.42 -3.37
N VAL A 259 14.89 -6.31 -4.02
CA VAL A 259 15.24 -6.84 -5.36
C VAL A 259 15.30 -5.72 -6.39
N GLU A 260 14.34 -4.81 -6.40
CA GLU A 260 14.36 -3.61 -7.27
C GLU A 260 15.62 -2.77 -7.01
N GLY A 261 15.94 -2.50 -5.73
CA GLY A 261 17.15 -1.78 -5.35
C GLY A 261 18.43 -2.45 -5.81
N LEU A 262 18.55 -3.78 -5.65
CA LEU A 262 19.67 -4.56 -6.16
C LEU A 262 19.74 -4.54 -7.69
N THR A 263 18.60 -4.68 -8.36
CA THR A 263 18.54 -4.65 -9.82
C THR A 263 19.02 -3.29 -10.38
N LYS A 264 18.69 -2.19 -9.68
CA LYS A 264 19.19 -0.85 -10.06
C LYS A 264 20.71 -0.73 -10.00
N VAL A 265 21.40 -1.53 -9.19
CA VAL A 265 22.86 -1.54 -9.10
C VAL A 265 23.48 -2.31 -10.27
N PHE A 266 22.95 -3.50 -10.61
CA PHE A 266 23.57 -4.39 -11.57
C PHE A 266 23.01 -4.23 -12.98
N PHE A 267 21.70 -4.00 -13.12
CA PHE A 267 20.98 -3.89 -14.39
C PHE A 267 19.89 -2.80 -14.29
N PRO A 268 20.25 -1.51 -14.31
CA PRO A 268 19.30 -0.40 -14.11
C PRO A 268 18.08 -0.44 -15.04
N GLU A 269 18.27 -0.86 -16.27
CA GLU A 269 17.22 -0.92 -17.30
C GLU A 269 16.14 -1.98 -16.99
N ALA A 270 16.50 -3.04 -16.25
CA ALA A 270 15.59 -4.11 -15.87
C ALA A 270 14.83 -3.83 -14.53
N SER A 271 15.18 -2.75 -13.82
CA SER A 271 14.67 -2.49 -12.48
C SER A 271 13.15 -2.39 -12.38
N ASN A 272 12.51 -1.80 -13.39
CA ASN A 272 11.04 -1.67 -13.43
C ASN A 272 10.35 -2.98 -13.88
N THR A 273 11.07 -3.87 -14.54
CA THR A 273 10.53 -5.09 -15.15
C THR A 273 10.73 -6.32 -14.26
N VAL A 274 11.75 -6.32 -13.40
CA VAL A 274 12.14 -7.48 -12.58
C VAL A 274 11.00 -8.00 -11.71
N ILE A 275 10.17 -7.12 -11.15
CA ILE A 275 9.02 -7.49 -10.31
C ILE A 275 8.02 -8.33 -11.10
N PHE A 276 7.74 -7.97 -12.35
CA PHE A 276 6.81 -8.69 -13.22
C PHE A 276 7.39 -10.02 -13.71
N VAL A 277 8.69 -10.09 -13.94
CA VAL A 277 9.38 -11.36 -14.26
C VAL A 277 9.26 -12.32 -13.08
N ILE A 278 9.53 -11.84 -11.86
CA ILE A 278 9.35 -12.65 -10.64
C ILE A 278 7.89 -13.08 -10.48
N MET A 279 6.94 -12.20 -10.73
CA MET A 279 5.51 -12.51 -10.69
C MET A 279 5.18 -13.67 -11.65
N ALA A 280 5.62 -13.58 -12.89
CA ALA A 280 5.39 -14.65 -13.88
C ALA A 280 6.00 -15.99 -13.43
N ILE A 281 7.23 -15.98 -12.94
CA ILE A 281 7.90 -17.19 -12.43
C ILE A 281 7.13 -17.79 -11.23
N VAL A 282 6.75 -16.94 -10.26
CA VAL A 282 6.01 -17.41 -9.07
C VAL A 282 4.66 -17.99 -9.46
N LEU A 283 3.91 -17.36 -10.35
CA LEU A 283 2.61 -17.87 -10.80
C LEU A 283 2.72 -19.20 -11.57
N LEU A 284 3.80 -19.41 -12.32
CA LEU A 284 4.06 -20.68 -13.00
C LEU A 284 4.37 -21.82 -12.03
N ILE A 285 5.07 -21.54 -10.93
CA ILE A 285 5.49 -22.54 -9.94
C ILE A 285 4.43 -22.72 -8.84
N ARG A 286 3.83 -21.62 -8.38
CA ARG A 286 2.82 -21.56 -7.31
C ARG A 286 1.69 -20.60 -7.68
N PRO A 287 0.63 -21.04 -8.37
CA PRO A 287 -0.48 -20.19 -8.79
C PRO A 287 -1.20 -19.47 -7.63
N ALA A 288 -1.15 -20.04 -6.41
CA ALA A 288 -1.72 -19.44 -5.21
C ALA A 288 -0.82 -18.33 -4.59
N GLY A 289 0.39 -18.08 -5.14
CA GLY A 289 1.40 -17.22 -4.55
C GLY A 289 2.21 -17.92 -3.47
N LEU A 290 3.23 -17.23 -2.93
CA LEU A 290 4.21 -17.82 -1.99
C LEU A 290 3.58 -18.22 -0.65
N PHE A 291 2.63 -17.43 -0.14
CA PHE A 291 1.94 -17.61 1.14
C PHE A 291 0.43 -17.86 0.98
N GLY A 292 -0.05 -18.04 -0.26
CA GLY A 292 -1.42 -18.38 -0.54
C GLY A 292 -1.76 -19.80 -0.08
N ARG A 293 -3.01 -20.04 0.31
CA ARG A 293 -3.52 -21.39 0.55
C ARG A 293 -3.76 -22.08 -0.80
N ALA A 294 -3.21 -23.26 -0.98
CA ALA A 294 -3.62 -24.11 -2.10
C ALA A 294 -5.12 -24.43 -1.95
N ALA A 295 -5.88 -24.21 -3.02
CA ALA A 295 -7.30 -24.51 -3.08
C ALA A 295 -7.54 -26.01 -3.04
#